data_ce34ff33587a01a78b444bf6b01f4932
#
_entry.id   ce34ff33587a01a78b444bf6b01f4932
#
_cell.length_a   1.000
_cell.length_b   1.000
_cell.length_c   1.000
_cell.angle_alpha   90.00
_cell.angle_beta   90.00
_cell.angle_gamma   90.00
#
_symmetry.space_group_name_H-M   'P 1'
#
loop_
_entity.id
_entity.type
_entity.pdbx_description
1 polymer ?
#
loop_
_entity_poly.entity_id
_entity_poly.type
_entity_poly.pdbx_seq_one_letter_code
_entity_poly.pdbx_strand_id
1 'polypeptide(L)'
;MQNNIKIRLSVDNFYDNISKNKQKTKINPKQLSKSLGYDEKIINEFPDEINMGLSCGNPINHLKIKEGQSLIDLGCGAGMDIFITKMKNPKVGTLYGLDRLDSMLDKAKKVKDNKGFDNIEFIKGELINIPLADRSVDRVISNCVINLEPDKQKVYDEIHRILKEDGMFVISDIILKKELPLEWKNSSRMHCTWVAGALLEEEMADIIKKAGFTKFQIINSDVTDEYAEKWGYGKGMKDYIQSGLLMGRK
;
A
#
# COMPACT_ATOMS: atom_id res chain seq x y z
N MET A 1 -2.80 2.14 -23.94
CA MET A 1 -1.62 1.30 -23.68
C MET A 1 -0.34 2.11 -23.47
N GLN A 2 0.09 2.98 -24.41
CA GLN A 2 1.32 3.79 -24.26
C GLN A 2 1.32 4.72 -23.03
N ASN A 3 0.18 5.30 -22.65
CA ASN A 3 0.08 6.18 -21.48
C ASN A 3 0.31 5.42 -20.16
N ASN A 4 -0.22 4.21 -20.02
CA ASN A 4 -0.03 3.39 -18.82
C ASN A 4 1.43 2.97 -18.62
N ILE A 5 2.16 2.71 -19.72
CA ILE A 5 3.60 2.41 -19.66
C ILE A 5 4.39 3.62 -19.15
N LYS A 6 4.09 4.82 -19.67
CA LYS A 6 4.75 6.04 -19.20
C LYS A 6 4.50 6.33 -17.72
N ILE A 7 3.27 6.13 -17.26
CA ILE A 7 2.90 6.29 -15.84
C ILE A 7 3.73 5.32 -14.98
N ARG A 8 3.74 4.04 -15.31
CA ARG A 8 4.50 3.03 -14.55
C ARG A 8 5.99 3.36 -14.50
N LEU A 9 6.61 3.73 -15.63
CA LEU A 9 8.02 4.14 -15.66
C LEU A 9 8.30 5.37 -14.79
N SER A 10 7.39 6.34 -14.76
CA SER A 10 7.53 7.53 -13.90
C SER A 10 7.46 7.15 -12.42
N VAL A 11 6.53 6.25 -12.05
CA VAL A 11 6.38 5.71 -10.70
C VAL A 11 7.65 4.95 -10.30
N ASP A 12 8.15 4.04 -11.15
CA ASP A 12 9.34 3.27 -10.86
C ASP A 12 10.56 4.14 -10.59
N ASN A 13 10.80 5.13 -11.48
CA ASN A 13 11.91 6.07 -11.32
C ASN A 13 11.79 6.89 -10.03
N PHE A 14 10.57 7.33 -9.69
CA PHE A 14 10.32 8.11 -8.48
C PHE A 14 10.66 7.32 -7.22
N TYR A 15 10.13 6.10 -7.08
CA TYR A 15 10.33 5.26 -5.89
C TYR A 15 11.73 4.64 -5.83
N ASP A 16 12.34 4.31 -6.97
CA ASP A 16 13.74 3.86 -7.01
C ASP A 16 14.70 4.96 -6.53
N ASN A 17 14.43 6.22 -6.90
CA ASN A 17 15.20 7.37 -6.39
C ASN A 17 15.01 7.58 -4.89
N ILE A 18 13.80 7.40 -4.36
CA ILE A 18 13.56 7.44 -2.90
C ILE A 18 14.32 6.31 -2.21
N SER A 19 14.18 5.08 -2.71
CA SER A 19 14.87 3.90 -2.15
C SER A 19 16.38 4.10 -2.10
N LYS A 20 16.97 4.69 -3.12
CA LYS A 20 18.42 4.97 -3.20
C LYS A 20 18.87 6.25 -2.49
N ASN A 21 17.99 6.90 -1.71
CA ASN A 21 18.24 8.17 -1.02
C ASN A 21 18.63 9.34 -1.95
N LYS A 22 18.32 9.24 -3.24
CA LYS A 22 18.58 10.31 -4.21
C LYS A 22 17.51 11.42 -4.15
N GLN A 23 16.35 11.10 -3.59
CA GLN A 23 15.25 12.03 -3.37
C GLN A 23 14.79 11.91 -1.91
N LYS A 24 14.74 13.04 -1.20
CA LYS A 24 14.20 13.09 0.18
C LYS A 24 12.76 13.60 0.14
N THR A 25 11.88 12.94 0.88
CA THR A 25 10.56 13.49 1.21
C THR A 25 10.73 14.55 2.29
N LYS A 26 9.85 15.55 2.34
CA LYS A 26 9.82 16.55 3.43
C LYS A 26 9.22 16.00 4.72
N ILE A 27 8.83 14.73 4.71
CA ILE A 27 8.15 14.04 5.80
C ILE A 27 9.19 13.48 6.75
N ASN A 28 8.97 13.64 8.07
CA ASN A 28 9.65 12.84 9.05
C ASN A 28 8.95 11.47 9.15
N PRO A 29 9.60 10.36 8.71
CA PRO A 29 8.93 9.06 8.65
C PRO A 29 8.39 8.59 10.00
N LYS A 30 9.14 8.80 11.09
CA LYS A 30 8.74 8.39 12.46
C LYS A 30 7.52 9.16 12.95
N GLN A 31 7.49 10.48 12.72
CA GLN A 31 6.33 11.30 13.10
C GLN A 31 5.08 10.90 12.31
N LEU A 32 5.23 10.63 11.00
CA LEU A 32 4.12 10.16 10.19
C LEU A 32 3.59 8.82 10.70
N SER A 33 4.45 7.83 10.89
CA SER A 33 4.02 6.51 11.37
C SER A 33 3.32 6.60 12.73
N LYS A 34 3.82 7.44 13.64
CA LYS A 34 3.16 7.71 14.92
C LYS A 34 1.76 8.30 14.73
N SER A 35 1.60 9.31 13.87
CA SER A 35 0.29 9.93 13.61
C SER A 35 -0.71 8.95 12.97
N LEU A 36 -0.23 7.93 12.26
CA LEU A 36 -1.02 6.85 11.69
C LEU A 36 -1.28 5.69 12.67
N GLY A 37 -0.82 5.80 13.93
CA GLY A 37 -1.08 4.81 14.98
C GLY A 37 -0.21 3.55 14.89
N TYR A 38 0.95 3.62 14.25
CA TYR A 38 1.94 2.54 14.32
C TYR A 38 2.61 2.51 15.69
N ASP A 39 2.95 1.32 16.17
CA ASP A 39 3.66 1.12 17.44
C ASP A 39 5.13 1.54 17.32
N GLU A 40 5.47 2.66 17.97
CA GLU A 40 6.81 3.22 17.96
C GLU A 40 7.87 2.24 18.49
N LYS A 41 7.53 1.41 19.47
CA LYS A 41 8.46 0.43 20.05
C LYS A 41 8.84 -0.59 18.98
N ILE A 42 7.86 -1.08 18.23
CA ILE A 42 8.10 -2.06 17.17
C ILE A 42 8.89 -1.42 16.02
N ILE A 43 8.52 -0.20 15.58
CA ILE A 43 9.24 0.49 14.50
C ILE A 43 10.72 0.67 14.86
N ASN A 44 11.03 1.03 16.10
CA ASN A 44 12.39 1.26 16.54
C ASN A 44 13.25 -0.01 16.63
N GLU A 45 12.66 -1.21 16.54
CA GLU A 45 13.39 -2.48 16.42
C GLU A 45 14.03 -2.68 15.04
N PHE A 46 13.69 -1.85 14.08
CA PHE A 46 14.15 -1.96 12.70
C PHE A 46 14.99 -0.77 12.26
N PRO A 47 15.87 -0.94 11.25
CA PRO A 47 16.62 0.17 10.68
C PRO A 47 15.69 1.26 10.11
N ASP A 48 16.08 2.53 10.24
CA ASP A 48 15.30 3.67 9.74
C ASP A 48 14.98 3.58 8.24
N GLU A 49 15.82 2.88 7.48
CA GLU A 49 15.68 2.71 6.03
C GLU A 49 14.45 1.90 5.57
N ILE A 50 13.78 1.16 6.48
CA ILE A 50 12.53 0.48 6.14
C ILE A 50 11.31 1.40 6.27
N ASN A 51 11.39 2.42 7.10
CA ASN A 51 10.33 3.41 7.29
C ASN A 51 10.64 4.66 6.45
N MET A 52 10.18 4.66 5.23
CA MET A 52 10.42 5.75 4.29
C MET A 52 9.37 6.87 4.37
N GLY A 53 8.40 6.77 5.28
CA GLY A 53 7.32 7.74 5.42
C GLY A 53 6.39 7.78 4.21
N LEU A 54 6.10 6.64 3.60
CA LEU A 54 5.28 6.51 2.38
C LEU A 54 3.86 6.02 2.65
N SER A 55 3.48 5.83 3.92
CA SER A 55 2.16 5.33 4.30
C SER A 55 1.12 6.46 4.34
N CYS A 56 -0.11 6.17 3.90
CA CYS A 56 -1.27 7.05 4.03
C CYS A 56 -2.30 6.55 5.07
N GLY A 57 -2.05 5.39 5.65
CA GLY A 57 -2.86 4.77 6.68
C GLY A 57 -2.13 3.65 7.40
N ASN A 58 -2.86 2.87 8.19
CA ASN A 58 -2.34 1.73 8.92
C ASN A 58 -3.28 0.52 8.78
N PRO A 59 -3.18 -0.23 7.68
CA PRO A 59 -4.05 -1.38 7.43
C PRO A 59 -3.88 -2.49 8.47
N ILE A 60 -2.70 -2.59 9.10
CA ILE A 60 -2.40 -3.64 10.09
C ILE A 60 -3.31 -3.52 11.32
N ASN A 61 -3.68 -2.32 11.74
CA ASN A 61 -4.55 -2.15 12.92
C ASN A 61 -5.96 -2.73 12.72
N HIS A 62 -6.37 -2.93 11.48
CA HIS A 62 -7.65 -3.51 11.10
C HIS A 62 -7.53 -4.97 10.64
N LEU A 63 -6.30 -5.47 10.58
CA LEU A 63 -5.99 -6.84 10.16
C LEU A 63 -6.25 -7.83 11.30
N LYS A 64 -7.33 -8.60 11.17
CA LYS A 64 -7.63 -9.71 12.09
C LYS A 64 -6.98 -10.99 11.56
N ILE A 65 -5.67 -11.14 11.79
CA ILE A 65 -4.93 -12.36 11.41
C ILE A 65 -4.83 -13.33 12.58
N LYS A 66 -5.03 -14.60 12.31
CA LYS A 66 -4.96 -15.69 13.31
C LYS A 66 -3.65 -16.46 13.17
N GLU A 67 -3.32 -17.25 14.20
CA GLU A 67 -2.20 -18.20 14.16
C GLU A 67 -2.30 -19.12 12.93
N GLY A 68 -1.19 -19.31 12.24
CA GLY A 68 -1.08 -20.14 11.04
C GLY A 68 -1.62 -19.53 9.75
N GLN A 69 -2.34 -18.41 9.80
CA GLN A 69 -2.84 -17.74 8.60
C GLN A 69 -1.73 -17.06 7.82
N SER A 70 -1.82 -17.09 6.50
CA SER A 70 -0.92 -16.42 5.56
C SER A 70 -1.42 -15.03 5.18
N LEU A 71 -0.48 -14.13 4.83
CA LEU A 71 -0.75 -12.78 4.41
C LEU A 71 0.16 -12.39 3.25
N ILE A 72 -0.35 -11.56 2.33
CA ILE A 72 0.46 -10.82 1.37
C ILE A 72 0.28 -9.32 1.55
N ASP A 73 1.39 -8.59 1.49
CA ASP A 73 1.43 -7.12 1.40
C ASP A 73 1.76 -6.72 -0.04
N LEU A 74 0.83 -6.03 -0.67
CA LEU A 74 0.92 -5.59 -2.06
C LEU A 74 1.59 -4.21 -2.13
N GLY A 75 2.75 -4.13 -2.76
CA GLY A 75 3.61 -2.96 -2.76
C GLY A 75 4.30 -2.77 -1.41
N CYS A 76 4.89 -3.83 -0.89
CA CYS A 76 5.45 -3.89 0.45
C CYS A 76 6.64 -2.93 0.68
N GLY A 77 7.21 -2.36 -0.39
CA GLY A 77 8.41 -1.53 -0.30
C GLY A 77 9.53 -2.25 0.45
N ALA A 78 10.11 -1.59 1.44
CA ALA A 78 11.16 -2.18 2.29
C ALA A 78 10.63 -3.08 3.43
N GLY A 79 9.35 -3.48 3.39
CA GLY A 79 8.77 -4.52 4.23
C GLY A 79 8.26 -4.06 5.61
N MET A 80 8.06 -2.77 5.85
CA MET A 80 7.67 -2.25 7.16
C MET A 80 6.42 -2.95 7.71
N ASP A 81 5.32 -3.01 6.93
CA ASP A 81 4.04 -3.59 7.37
C ASP A 81 4.15 -5.11 7.59
N ILE A 82 4.96 -5.80 6.79
CA ILE A 82 5.28 -7.23 6.97
C ILE A 82 5.99 -7.47 8.30
N PHE A 83 7.03 -6.71 8.60
CA PHE A 83 7.82 -6.89 9.82
C PHE A 83 7.00 -6.57 11.07
N ILE A 84 6.21 -5.49 11.05
CA ILE A 84 5.33 -5.15 12.17
C ILE A 84 4.27 -6.25 12.35
N THR A 85 3.72 -6.79 11.26
CA THR A 85 2.77 -7.93 11.34
C THR A 85 3.41 -9.14 11.98
N LYS A 86 4.64 -9.50 11.60
CA LYS A 86 5.40 -10.59 12.22
C LYS A 86 5.64 -10.40 13.71
N MET A 87 6.05 -9.19 14.10
CA MET A 87 6.32 -8.87 15.52
C MET A 87 5.05 -8.91 16.37
N LYS A 88 3.92 -8.41 15.86
CA LYS A 88 2.63 -8.45 16.55
C LYS A 88 2.02 -9.85 16.61
N ASN A 89 2.35 -10.71 15.63
CA ASN A 89 1.77 -12.05 15.47
C ASN A 89 2.88 -13.10 15.26
N PRO A 90 3.64 -13.48 16.32
CA PRO A 90 4.80 -14.36 16.17
C PRO A 90 4.49 -15.72 15.53
N LYS A 91 3.27 -16.23 15.73
CA LYS A 91 2.80 -17.51 15.21
C LYS A 91 2.01 -17.42 13.90
N VAL A 92 2.07 -16.29 13.19
CA VAL A 92 1.47 -16.15 11.87
C VAL A 92 2.13 -17.13 10.90
N GLY A 93 1.36 -17.59 9.90
CA GLY A 93 1.88 -18.43 8.82
C GLY A 93 2.84 -17.65 7.90
N THR A 94 2.89 -18.01 6.64
CA THR A 94 3.78 -17.33 5.68
C THR A 94 3.32 -15.91 5.40
N LEU A 95 4.26 -14.98 5.47
CA LEU A 95 4.08 -13.57 5.10
C LEU A 95 4.79 -13.31 3.76
N TYR A 96 4.02 -12.88 2.77
CA TYR A 96 4.54 -12.51 1.46
C TYR A 96 4.61 -10.99 1.32
N GLY A 97 5.74 -10.45 0.87
CA GLY A 97 5.88 -9.06 0.48
C GLY A 97 6.08 -8.96 -1.03
N LEU A 98 5.14 -8.37 -1.75
CA LEU A 98 5.22 -8.17 -3.20
C LEU A 98 5.64 -6.73 -3.49
N ASP A 99 6.70 -6.56 -4.26
CA ASP A 99 7.06 -5.27 -4.85
C ASP A 99 7.69 -5.45 -6.24
N ARG A 100 7.64 -4.42 -7.06
CA ARG A 100 8.23 -4.47 -8.41
C ARG A 100 9.68 -4.00 -8.47
N LEU A 101 10.15 -3.28 -7.43
CA LEU A 101 11.48 -2.66 -7.37
C LEU A 101 12.48 -3.51 -6.59
N ASP A 102 13.54 -3.97 -7.24
CA ASP A 102 14.62 -4.70 -6.58
C ASP A 102 15.24 -3.89 -5.44
N SER A 103 15.41 -2.58 -5.63
CA SER A 103 15.98 -1.69 -4.61
C SER A 103 15.17 -1.62 -3.30
N MET A 104 13.87 -1.90 -3.36
CA MET A 104 12.99 -2.03 -2.20
C MET A 104 13.14 -3.42 -1.58
N LEU A 105 13.02 -4.46 -2.40
CA LEU A 105 13.10 -5.85 -1.95
C LEU A 105 14.45 -6.21 -1.35
N ASP A 106 15.54 -5.66 -1.86
CA ASP A 106 16.89 -5.90 -1.32
C ASP A 106 17.03 -5.38 0.12
N LYS A 107 16.43 -4.21 0.41
CA LYS A 107 16.39 -3.70 1.80
C LYS A 107 15.55 -4.61 2.69
N ALA A 108 14.39 -5.02 2.23
CA ALA A 108 13.51 -5.90 2.98
C ALA A 108 14.17 -7.27 3.25
N LYS A 109 14.79 -7.88 2.25
CA LYS A 109 15.52 -9.16 2.38
C LYS A 109 16.65 -9.06 3.39
N LYS A 110 17.45 -8.00 3.33
CA LYS A 110 18.54 -7.76 4.29
C LYS A 110 18.05 -7.69 5.74
N VAL A 111 16.93 -7.01 5.99
CA VAL A 111 16.35 -6.93 7.33
C VAL A 111 15.78 -8.29 7.76
N LYS A 112 15.08 -9.00 6.87
CA LYS A 112 14.60 -10.36 7.13
C LYS A 112 15.73 -11.27 7.58
N ASP A 113 16.83 -11.31 6.82
CA ASP A 113 17.98 -12.17 7.08
C ASP A 113 18.65 -11.82 8.42
N ASN A 114 18.86 -10.52 8.68
CA ASN A 114 19.45 -10.04 9.94
C ASN A 114 18.60 -10.36 11.19
N LYS A 115 17.27 -10.43 11.04
CA LYS A 115 16.34 -10.77 12.13
C LYS A 115 16.03 -12.28 12.22
N GLY A 116 16.49 -13.08 11.25
CA GLY A 116 16.24 -14.53 11.23
C GLY A 116 14.76 -14.89 11.05
N PHE A 117 14.02 -14.14 10.22
CA PHE A 117 12.60 -14.42 9.98
C PHE A 117 12.40 -15.46 8.87
N ASP A 118 12.18 -16.73 9.24
CA ASP A 118 12.11 -17.84 8.29
C ASP A 118 10.81 -17.90 7.49
N ASN A 119 9.71 -17.35 8.03
CA ASN A 119 8.39 -17.42 7.41
C ASN A 119 7.99 -16.14 6.63
N ILE A 120 8.97 -15.34 6.18
CA ILE A 120 8.75 -14.18 5.33
C ILE A 120 9.37 -14.45 3.96
N GLU A 121 8.61 -14.18 2.90
CA GLU A 121 9.05 -14.29 1.51
C GLU A 121 8.84 -12.98 0.78
N PHE A 122 9.91 -12.42 0.20
CA PHE A 122 9.85 -11.22 -0.64
C PHE A 122 9.91 -11.61 -2.11
N ILE A 123 8.86 -11.22 -2.85
CA ILE A 123 8.60 -11.63 -4.23
C ILE A 123 8.61 -10.39 -5.13
N LYS A 124 9.35 -10.47 -6.24
CA LYS A 124 9.28 -9.47 -7.30
C LYS A 124 8.09 -9.76 -8.20
N GLY A 125 7.21 -8.76 -8.38
CA GLY A 125 6.04 -8.94 -9.24
C GLY A 125 5.22 -7.68 -9.39
N GLU A 126 4.17 -7.77 -10.17
CA GLU A 126 3.23 -6.68 -10.44
C GLU A 126 1.87 -6.96 -9.80
N LEU A 127 1.16 -5.91 -9.36
CA LEU A 127 -0.15 -6.00 -8.72
C LEU A 127 -1.22 -6.61 -9.64
N ILE A 128 -1.06 -6.45 -10.94
CA ILE A 128 -1.99 -6.94 -11.98
C ILE A 128 -1.69 -8.38 -12.44
N ASN A 129 -0.65 -9.02 -11.87
CA ASN A 129 -0.26 -10.39 -12.14
C ASN A 129 0.56 -10.92 -10.97
N ILE A 130 -0.13 -11.23 -9.86
CA ILE A 130 0.50 -11.66 -8.62
C ILE A 130 0.99 -13.11 -8.76
N PRO A 131 2.29 -13.40 -8.54
CA PRO A 131 2.87 -14.73 -8.78
C PRO A 131 2.56 -15.71 -7.62
N LEU A 132 1.32 -15.76 -7.20
CA LEU A 132 0.79 -16.72 -6.24
C LEU A 132 -0.37 -17.52 -6.86
N ALA A 133 -0.56 -18.73 -6.40
CA ALA A 133 -1.66 -19.58 -6.85
C ALA A 133 -3.03 -19.01 -6.41
N ASP A 134 -4.09 -19.41 -7.09
CA ASP A 134 -5.46 -19.12 -6.70
C ASP A 134 -5.72 -19.64 -5.27
N ARG A 135 -6.49 -18.87 -4.48
CA ARG A 135 -6.91 -19.25 -3.13
C ARG A 135 -5.73 -19.67 -2.22
N SER A 136 -4.63 -18.95 -2.27
CA SER A 136 -3.38 -19.29 -1.57
C SER A 136 -3.18 -18.53 -0.26
N VAL A 137 -3.80 -17.34 -0.09
CA VAL A 137 -3.58 -16.50 1.10
C VAL A 137 -4.88 -16.22 1.86
N ASP A 138 -4.75 -16.05 3.16
CA ASP A 138 -5.88 -15.74 4.05
C ASP A 138 -6.14 -14.24 4.13
N ARG A 139 -5.10 -13.42 3.98
CA ARG A 139 -5.14 -11.97 4.14
C ARG A 139 -4.35 -11.26 3.04
N VAL A 140 -4.90 -10.14 2.60
CA VAL A 140 -4.21 -9.19 1.70
C VAL A 140 -4.20 -7.85 2.39
N ILE A 141 -3.04 -7.20 2.44
CA ILE A 141 -2.94 -5.78 2.81
C ILE A 141 -2.29 -4.98 1.68
N SER A 142 -2.52 -3.68 1.70
CA SER A 142 -1.81 -2.72 0.85
C SER A 142 -1.86 -1.33 1.48
N ASN A 143 -0.82 -0.54 1.27
CA ASN A 143 -0.71 0.79 1.84
C ASN A 143 -0.17 1.79 0.81
N CYS A 144 -1.05 2.65 0.26
CA CYS A 144 -0.71 3.70 -0.70
C CYS A 144 -0.03 3.22 -1.99
N VAL A 145 -0.47 2.11 -2.57
CA VAL A 145 0.14 1.61 -3.80
C VAL A 145 -0.86 1.37 -4.93
N ILE A 146 -2.12 1.03 -4.63
CA ILE A 146 -3.10 0.67 -5.67
C ILE A 146 -3.42 1.87 -6.56
N ASN A 147 -3.40 3.09 -6.01
CA ASN A 147 -3.60 4.31 -6.80
C ASN A 147 -2.48 4.58 -7.82
N LEU A 148 -1.31 3.98 -7.65
CA LEU A 148 -0.21 4.08 -8.64
C LEU A 148 -0.45 3.19 -9.86
N GLU A 149 -1.32 2.17 -9.74
CA GLU A 149 -1.62 1.25 -10.84
C GLU A 149 -2.77 1.79 -11.69
N PRO A 150 -2.56 1.97 -13.00
CA PRO A 150 -3.60 2.46 -13.90
C PRO A 150 -4.81 1.53 -14.03
N ASP A 151 -4.61 0.21 -13.97
CA ASP A 151 -5.66 -0.80 -14.12
C ASP A 151 -6.04 -1.41 -12.77
N LYS A 152 -6.80 -0.64 -11.99
CA LYS A 152 -7.24 -1.06 -10.65
C LYS A 152 -8.19 -2.25 -10.68
N GLN A 153 -8.98 -2.40 -11.75
CA GLN A 153 -9.87 -3.56 -11.87
C GLN A 153 -9.06 -4.85 -11.83
N LYS A 154 -7.98 -4.95 -12.61
CA LYS A 154 -7.11 -6.13 -12.58
C LYS A 154 -6.46 -6.36 -11.22
N VAL A 155 -6.11 -5.30 -10.48
CA VAL A 155 -5.57 -5.46 -9.13
C VAL A 155 -6.59 -6.13 -8.22
N TYR A 156 -7.85 -5.67 -8.21
CA TYR A 156 -8.89 -6.26 -7.38
C TYR A 156 -9.31 -7.66 -7.85
N ASP A 157 -9.25 -7.93 -9.16
CA ASP A 157 -9.46 -9.28 -9.72
C ASP A 157 -8.37 -10.25 -9.20
N GLU A 158 -7.11 -9.82 -9.17
CA GLU A 158 -6.00 -10.60 -8.63
C GLU A 158 -6.12 -10.79 -7.10
N ILE A 159 -6.50 -9.75 -6.35
CA ILE A 159 -6.78 -9.86 -4.92
C ILE A 159 -7.87 -10.93 -4.68
N HIS A 160 -8.95 -10.89 -5.45
CA HIS A 160 -10.02 -11.87 -5.34
C HIS A 160 -9.52 -13.28 -5.73
N ARG A 161 -8.71 -13.41 -6.78
CA ARG A 161 -8.16 -14.69 -7.23
C ARG A 161 -7.32 -15.37 -6.15
N ILE A 162 -6.36 -14.63 -5.55
CA ILE A 162 -5.40 -15.21 -4.59
C ILE A 162 -5.99 -15.45 -3.18
N LEU A 163 -7.04 -14.72 -2.79
CA LEU A 163 -7.70 -14.90 -1.51
C LEU A 163 -8.40 -16.28 -1.44
N LYS A 164 -8.20 -16.98 -0.33
CA LYS A 164 -8.98 -18.15 0.04
C LYS A 164 -10.45 -17.79 0.29
N GLU A 165 -11.32 -18.78 0.32
CA GLU A 165 -12.69 -18.58 0.81
C GLU A 165 -12.65 -18.02 2.24
N ASP A 166 -13.52 -17.06 2.56
CA ASP A 166 -13.50 -16.30 3.82
C ASP A 166 -12.22 -15.44 4.04
N GLY A 167 -11.34 -15.37 3.05
CA GLY A 167 -10.21 -14.46 3.06
C GLY A 167 -10.64 -13.00 3.04
N MET A 168 -9.80 -12.11 3.56
CA MET A 168 -10.12 -10.68 3.57
C MET A 168 -8.95 -9.82 3.10
N PHE A 169 -9.29 -8.69 2.50
CA PHE A 169 -8.35 -7.62 2.24
C PHE A 169 -8.56 -6.44 3.19
N VAL A 170 -7.46 -5.73 3.50
CA VAL A 170 -7.45 -4.44 4.21
C VAL A 170 -6.47 -3.52 3.49
N ILE A 171 -6.98 -2.47 2.88
CA ILE A 171 -6.22 -1.56 2.05
C ILE A 171 -6.39 -0.14 2.59
N SER A 172 -5.28 0.57 2.77
CA SER A 172 -5.28 2.01 3.01
C SER A 172 -4.79 2.73 1.75
N ASP A 173 -5.59 3.63 1.20
CA ASP A 173 -5.20 4.45 0.04
C ASP A 173 -5.96 5.79 0.04
N ILE A 174 -5.57 6.70 -0.85
CA ILE A 174 -6.26 7.98 -1.03
C ILE A 174 -7.55 7.77 -1.83
N ILE A 175 -8.63 8.39 -1.37
CA ILE A 175 -9.93 8.43 -2.05
C ILE A 175 -10.26 9.90 -2.38
N LEU A 176 -10.87 10.15 -3.51
CA LEU A 176 -11.32 11.49 -3.89
C LEU A 176 -12.65 11.84 -3.21
N LYS A 177 -12.77 13.07 -2.72
CA LYS A 177 -14.03 13.68 -2.27
C LYS A 177 -14.83 14.25 -3.45
N LYS A 178 -14.12 14.71 -4.47
CA LYS A 178 -14.66 15.28 -5.72
C LYS A 178 -13.63 15.17 -6.83
N GLU A 179 -14.08 15.35 -8.07
CA GLU A 179 -13.20 15.32 -9.25
C GLU A 179 -12.03 16.30 -9.13
N LEU A 180 -10.85 15.82 -9.53
CA LEU A 180 -9.65 16.64 -9.58
C LEU A 180 -9.71 17.62 -10.75
N PRO A 181 -9.12 18.84 -10.61
CA PRO A 181 -8.82 19.68 -11.75
C PRO A 181 -8.00 18.91 -12.81
N LEU A 182 -8.29 19.17 -14.08
CA LEU A 182 -7.66 18.45 -15.20
C LEU A 182 -6.13 18.54 -15.18
N GLU A 183 -5.59 19.67 -14.76
CA GLU A 183 -4.15 19.90 -14.57
C GLU A 183 -3.55 18.90 -13.56
N TRP A 184 -4.24 18.67 -12.44
CA TRP A 184 -3.78 17.72 -11.41
C TRP A 184 -3.92 16.27 -11.87
N LYS A 185 -5.04 15.94 -12.52
CA LYS A 185 -5.31 14.60 -13.06
C LYS A 185 -4.25 14.16 -14.09
N ASN A 186 -3.71 15.12 -14.86
CA ASN A 186 -2.69 14.86 -15.88
C ASN A 186 -1.24 15.00 -15.37
N SER A 187 -1.04 15.34 -14.11
CA SER A 187 0.29 15.53 -13.54
C SER A 187 0.95 14.21 -13.15
N SER A 188 2.07 13.88 -13.80
CA SER A 188 2.89 12.72 -13.44
C SER A 188 3.34 12.76 -11.98
N ARG A 189 3.65 13.94 -11.44
CA ARG A 189 4.02 14.13 -10.03
C ARG A 189 2.86 13.77 -9.11
N MET A 190 1.65 14.25 -9.41
CA MET A 190 0.45 13.91 -8.64
C MET A 190 0.13 12.42 -8.72
N HIS A 191 0.47 11.76 -9.82
CA HIS A 191 0.32 10.32 -9.95
C HIS A 191 1.33 9.58 -9.06
N CYS A 192 2.61 9.95 -9.10
CA CYS A 192 3.64 9.34 -8.24
C CYS A 192 3.36 9.54 -6.74
N THR A 193 2.50 10.47 -6.38
CA THR A 193 2.07 10.73 -5.00
C THR A 193 0.60 10.35 -4.77
N TRP A 194 0.09 9.34 -5.47
CA TRP A 194 -1.21 8.66 -5.35
C TRP A 194 -2.45 9.47 -5.72
N VAL A 195 -2.37 10.80 -5.82
CA VAL A 195 -3.55 11.66 -5.97
C VAL A 195 -4.17 11.57 -7.35
N ALA A 196 -3.36 11.68 -8.43
CA ALA A 196 -3.91 11.64 -9.79
C ALA A 196 -4.47 10.28 -10.21
N GLY A 197 -4.09 9.21 -9.50
CA GLY A 197 -4.66 7.88 -9.70
C GLY A 197 -5.78 7.53 -8.73
N ALA A 198 -6.08 8.40 -7.75
CA ALA A 198 -7.19 8.16 -6.83
C ALA A 198 -8.55 8.26 -7.56
N LEU A 199 -9.54 7.57 -7.04
CA LEU A 199 -10.90 7.50 -7.55
C LEU A 199 -11.89 8.04 -6.52
N LEU A 200 -13.08 8.41 -6.97
CA LEU A 200 -14.22 8.65 -6.11
C LEU A 200 -14.63 7.35 -5.40
N GLU A 201 -15.25 7.47 -4.23
CA GLU A 201 -15.67 6.31 -3.44
C GLU A 201 -16.57 5.37 -4.24
N GLU A 202 -17.53 5.92 -4.98
CA GLU A 202 -18.45 5.14 -5.81
C GLU A 202 -17.76 4.38 -6.95
N GLU A 203 -16.77 5.00 -7.61
CA GLU A 203 -15.98 4.35 -8.66
C GLU A 203 -15.16 3.18 -8.07
N MET A 204 -14.56 3.40 -6.89
CA MET A 204 -13.81 2.35 -6.19
C MET A 204 -14.73 1.22 -5.73
N ALA A 205 -15.91 1.54 -5.20
CA ALA A 205 -16.91 0.55 -4.80
C ALA A 205 -17.36 -0.31 -5.98
N ASP A 206 -17.53 0.28 -7.16
CA ASP A 206 -17.90 -0.46 -8.37
C ASP A 206 -16.81 -1.41 -8.84
N ILE A 207 -15.54 -1.02 -8.75
CA ILE A 207 -14.40 -1.90 -9.05
C ILE A 207 -14.38 -3.09 -8.10
N ILE A 208 -14.52 -2.84 -6.79
CA ILE A 208 -14.53 -3.89 -5.76
C ILE A 208 -15.68 -4.88 -6.00
N LYS A 209 -16.88 -4.39 -6.31
CA LYS A 209 -18.05 -5.23 -6.64
C LYS A 209 -17.81 -6.07 -7.89
N LYS A 210 -17.30 -5.46 -8.97
CA LYS A 210 -17.01 -6.15 -10.24
C LYS A 210 -15.97 -7.25 -10.09
N ALA A 211 -15.02 -7.10 -9.15
CA ALA A 211 -14.05 -8.14 -8.82
C ALA A 211 -14.66 -9.33 -8.03
N GLY A 212 -15.92 -9.25 -7.63
CA GLY A 212 -16.64 -10.34 -6.95
C GLY A 212 -16.80 -10.17 -5.43
N PHE A 213 -16.35 -9.07 -4.85
CA PHE A 213 -16.54 -8.82 -3.42
C PHE A 213 -17.95 -8.28 -3.14
N THR A 214 -18.76 -9.05 -2.46
CA THR A 214 -20.16 -8.68 -2.11
C THR A 214 -20.26 -8.07 -0.71
N LYS A 215 -19.28 -8.31 0.15
CA LYS A 215 -19.21 -7.81 1.54
C LYS A 215 -17.96 -6.98 1.72
N PHE A 216 -18.09 -5.68 1.60
CA PHE A 216 -16.99 -4.73 1.83
C PHE A 216 -17.50 -3.42 2.43
N GLN A 217 -16.58 -2.64 2.96
CA GLN A 217 -16.83 -1.29 3.46
C GLN A 217 -15.66 -0.37 3.10
N ILE A 218 -15.96 0.89 2.88
CA ILE A 218 -15.00 1.97 2.71
C ILE A 218 -15.24 2.95 3.87
N ILE A 219 -14.20 3.20 4.66
CA ILE A 219 -14.23 4.13 5.78
C ILE A 219 -13.28 5.26 5.44
N ASN A 220 -13.82 6.46 5.33
CA ASN A 220 -13.03 7.65 4.99
C ASN A 220 -12.71 8.47 6.22
N SER A 221 -11.54 9.08 6.22
CA SER A 221 -11.11 10.06 7.21
C SER A 221 -10.44 11.25 6.54
N ASP A 222 -10.72 12.45 7.08
CA ASP A 222 -10.15 13.66 6.54
C ASP A 222 -8.62 13.69 6.67
N VAL A 223 -7.96 14.20 5.64
CA VAL A 223 -6.55 14.53 5.70
C VAL A 223 -6.38 15.98 6.19
N THR A 224 -5.35 16.22 6.99
CA THR A 224 -5.03 17.56 7.47
C THR A 224 -4.28 18.35 6.41
N ASP A 225 -4.32 19.70 6.48
CA ASP A 225 -3.48 20.54 5.65
C ASP A 225 -2.00 20.22 5.83
N GLU A 226 -1.57 19.97 7.07
CA GLU A 226 -0.19 19.59 7.38
C GLU A 226 0.22 18.28 6.67
N TYR A 227 -0.68 17.29 6.59
CA TYR A 227 -0.44 16.07 5.84
C TYR A 227 -0.30 16.36 4.34
N ALA A 228 -1.23 17.14 3.77
CA ALA A 228 -1.22 17.50 2.36
C ALA A 228 0.04 18.29 1.98
N GLU A 229 0.45 19.26 2.82
CA GLU A 229 1.66 20.06 2.60
C GLU A 229 2.95 19.23 2.70
N LYS A 230 3.03 18.25 3.61
CA LYS A 230 4.17 17.33 3.73
C LYS A 230 4.41 16.52 2.47
N TRP A 231 3.35 16.14 1.76
CA TRP A 231 3.44 15.46 0.46
C TRP A 231 3.73 16.40 -0.71
N GLY A 232 3.87 17.70 -0.42
CA GLY A 232 4.15 18.72 -1.43
C GLY A 232 2.93 19.14 -2.24
N TYR A 233 1.73 18.86 -1.73
CA TYR A 233 0.49 19.39 -2.25
C TYR A 233 0.31 20.83 -1.79
N GLY A 234 -0.25 21.68 -2.66
CA GLY A 234 -0.59 23.05 -2.30
C GLY A 234 -1.76 23.13 -1.31
N LYS A 235 -2.00 24.33 -0.78
CA LYS A 235 -3.21 24.61 0.02
C LYS A 235 -4.47 24.23 -0.76
N GLY A 236 -5.46 23.65 -0.08
CA GLY A 236 -6.73 23.23 -0.68
C GLY A 236 -6.78 21.79 -1.18
N MET A 237 -5.68 21.04 -1.15
CA MET A 237 -5.70 19.62 -1.52
C MET A 237 -6.65 18.80 -0.63
N LYS A 238 -6.75 19.08 0.66
CA LYS A 238 -7.67 18.45 1.61
C LYS A 238 -9.14 18.51 1.20
N ASP A 239 -9.51 19.49 0.35
CA ASP A 239 -10.89 19.62 -0.15
C ASP A 239 -11.20 18.61 -1.27
N TYR A 240 -10.18 17.92 -1.80
CA TYR A 240 -10.29 16.98 -2.89
C TYR A 240 -10.01 15.54 -2.46
N ILE A 241 -9.20 15.32 -1.42
CA ILE A 241 -8.76 14.00 -0.99
C ILE A 241 -9.10 13.69 0.46
N GLN A 242 -9.20 12.41 0.74
CA GLN A 242 -9.35 11.82 2.06
C GLN A 242 -8.58 10.50 2.13
N SER A 243 -8.23 10.05 3.33
CA SER A 243 -7.69 8.73 3.53
C SER A 243 -8.83 7.71 3.56
N GLY A 244 -8.77 6.68 2.75
CA GLY A 244 -9.72 5.59 2.70
C GLY A 244 -9.14 4.32 3.31
N LEU A 245 -9.91 3.67 4.18
CA LEU A 245 -9.70 2.31 4.64
C LEU A 245 -10.72 1.41 3.97
N LEU A 246 -10.26 0.54 3.07
CA LEU A 246 -11.10 -0.36 2.30
C LEU A 246 -10.93 -1.77 2.85
N MET A 247 -12.01 -2.42 3.24
CA MET A 247 -11.99 -3.78 3.78
C MET A 247 -13.08 -4.60 3.13
N GLY A 248 -12.74 -5.83 2.73
CA GLY A 248 -13.72 -6.74 2.13
C GLY A 248 -13.36 -8.20 2.36
N ARG A 249 -14.38 -9.05 2.18
CA ARG A 249 -14.26 -10.51 2.27
C ARG A 249 -14.71 -11.16 0.96
N LYS A 250 -13.99 -12.20 0.61
CA LYS A 250 -14.38 -13.15 -0.42
C LYS A 250 -15.44 -14.11 0.07
#